data_c0422d57e9fdeb76c91e526834e0d0ad
#
_entry.id   c0422d57e9fdeb76c91e526834e0d0ad
#
_cell.length_a   1.000
_cell.length_b   1.000
_cell.length_c   1.000
_cell.angle_alpha   90.00
_cell.angle_beta   90.00
_cell.angle_gamma   90.00
#
_symmetry.space_group_name_H-M   'P 1'
#
loop_
_entity.id
_entity.type
_entity.pdbx_description
1 polymer ?
#
loop_
_entity_poly.entity_id
_entity_poly.type
_entity_poly.pdbx_seq_one_letter_code
_entity_poly.pdbx_strand_id
1 'polypeptide(L)'
;MTHRHASALALMTAGALGMSTLAVPAALAADGAGHASVGTTAFAQPANPAQASSADEQATIIVQLQDGTNRAEAHDRIAASVAQALPGATVTTLREYSHAMDGFALQAPASTLGAIQATSGVKAAFASRTIAAMAEGEEPAGVPVLKNAAALEMTRANQTTHKGEHQVIEVIDSGLDITHPAFSGTLDASAIRMNQADVASLTPSLPHGSAGAWVSDKIPFAYDYADNDATVVPTSTKDMSHGTHVAAIATANGGEVRGTAPNAQLIVAKVVHDADGAMSDDALLAALDDALIIKPDVRSEEHTSELQSHSE
;
A
#
# COMPACT_ATOMS: atom_id res chain seq x y z
N MET A 1 -4.72 -17.26 -34.00
CA MET A 1 -3.58 -16.34 -33.78
C MET A 1 -3.86 -15.61 -32.48
N THR A 2 -3.30 -16.09 -31.40
CA THR A 2 -3.57 -15.65 -30.03
C THR A 2 -2.46 -14.69 -29.61
N HIS A 3 -2.76 -13.41 -29.48
CA HIS A 3 -1.86 -12.45 -28.87
C HIS A 3 -1.94 -12.59 -27.33
N ARG A 4 -0.89 -13.13 -26.75
CA ARG A 4 -0.65 -13.09 -25.31
C ARG A 4 -0.06 -11.72 -24.98
N HIS A 5 -0.78 -10.88 -24.28
CA HIS A 5 -0.23 -9.72 -23.61
C HIS A 5 0.42 -10.18 -22.30
N ALA A 6 1.73 -10.22 -22.30
CA ALA A 6 2.49 -10.38 -21.08
C ALA A 6 2.61 -9.01 -20.39
N SER A 7 1.89 -8.79 -19.31
CA SER A 7 2.12 -7.65 -18.42
C SER A 7 3.33 -7.96 -17.56
N ALA A 8 4.46 -7.34 -17.88
CA ALA A 8 5.66 -7.43 -17.07
C ALA A 8 5.55 -6.47 -15.89
N LEU A 9 5.39 -7.02 -14.70
CA LEU A 9 5.57 -6.30 -13.45
C LEU A 9 7.07 -6.13 -13.22
N ALA A 10 7.61 -4.93 -13.46
CA ALA A 10 9.00 -4.63 -13.19
C ALA A 10 9.20 -4.39 -11.69
N LEU A 11 9.68 -5.40 -10.98
CA LEU A 11 10.21 -5.26 -9.63
C LEU A 11 11.62 -4.66 -9.77
N MET A 12 11.79 -3.39 -9.39
CA MET A 12 13.11 -2.75 -9.42
C MET A 12 13.99 -3.28 -8.30
N THR A 13 14.95 -4.12 -8.67
CA THR A 13 16.11 -4.42 -7.84
C THR A 13 17.07 -3.23 -7.90
N ALA A 14 17.42 -2.65 -6.77
CA ALA A 14 18.44 -1.62 -6.64
C ALA A 14 19.79 -2.19 -7.02
N GLY A 15 20.32 -1.80 -8.20
CA GLY A 15 21.68 -1.99 -8.63
C GLY A 15 22.40 -0.64 -8.60
N ALA A 16 23.44 -0.55 -7.79
CA ALA A 16 24.34 0.60 -7.75
C ALA A 16 25.11 0.72 -9.07
N LEU A 17 25.07 1.87 -9.73
CA LEU A 17 26.07 2.25 -10.74
C LEU A 17 26.24 3.77 -10.84
N GLY A 18 27.50 4.21 -10.59
CA GLY A 18 28.21 5.14 -11.46
C GLY A 18 27.88 6.63 -11.38
N MET A 19 28.69 7.34 -10.59
CA MET A 19 28.88 8.80 -10.68
C MET A 19 29.29 9.24 -12.10
N SER A 20 28.59 10.22 -12.64
CA SER A 20 29.11 11.08 -13.72
C SER A 20 28.90 12.53 -13.33
N THR A 21 30.01 13.18 -13.03
CA THR A 21 30.08 14.62 -12.76
C THR A 21 29.89 15.42 -14.04
N LEU A 22 28.87 16.26 -14.11
CA LEU A 22 28.77 17.33 -15.10
C LEU A 22 29.04 18.67 -14.39
N ALA A 23 30.15 19.27 -14.78
CA ALA A 23 30.56 20.60 -14.37
C ALA A 23 29.68 21.67 -15.03
N VAL A 24 29.13 22.59 -14.23
CA VAL A 24 28.51 23.83 -14.71
C VAL A 24 29.46 24.99 -14.42
N PRO A 25 29.72 25.87 -15.38
CA PRO A 25 30.68 26.95 -15.20
C PRO A 25 30.10 28.09 -14.36
N ALA A 26 30.96 28.63 -13.50
CA ALA A 26 30.72 29.84 -12.72
C ALA A 26 30.74 31.12 -13.61
N ALA A 27 29.80 32.01 -13.42
CA ALA A 27 29.90 33.38 -13.90
C ALA A 27 29.42 34.38 -12.83
N LEU A 28 30.39 35.11 -12.37
CA LEU A 28 30.44 36.49 -11.88
C LEU A 28 29.55 37.00 -10.77
N ALA A 29 30.29 37.50 -9.79
CA ALA A 29 29.92 38.30 -8.64
C ALA A 29 29.52 39.74 -8.98
N ALA A 30 28.68 40.33 -8.15
CA ALA A 30 28.85 41.70 -7.64
C ALA A 30 27.96 42.00 -6.44
N ASP A 31 28.62 42.42 -5.37
CA ASP A 31 28.24 43.40 -4.35
C ASP A 31 27.07 43.20 -3.36
N GLY A 32 27.44 42.93 -2.15
CA GLY A 32 27.29 43.83 -1.00
C GLY A 32 25.92 43.90 -0.32
N ALA A 33 25.73 43.12 0.76
CA ALA A 33 25.14 43.57 2.01
C ALA A 33 24.99 42.38 2.97
N GLY A 34 25.39 42.53 4.24
CA GLY A 34 25.51 41.51 5.24
C GLY A 34 24.25 40.67 5.45
N HIS A 35 24.43 39.38 5.36
CA HIS A 35 23.49 38.43 5.87
C HIS A 35 24.10 37.65 7.03
N ALA A 36 23.40 37.74 8.15
CA ALA A 36 23.65 36.91 9.30
C ALA A 36 23.71 35.45 8.89
N SER A 37 24.76 34.75 9.30
CA SER A 37 24.88 33.31 9.12
C SER A 37 23.76 32.62 9.89
N VAL A 38 22.75 32.17 9.20
CA VAL A 38 21.81 31.19 9.72
C VAL A 38 22.58 29.88 9.76
N GLY A 39 22.90 29.43 10.97
CA GLY A 39 23.53 28.14 11.17
C GLY A 39 22.68 27.05 10.51
N THR A 40 23.27 26.30 9.60
CA THR A 40 22.75 25.02 9.12
C THR A 40 22.66 24.09 10.32
N THR A 41 21.52 24.09 11.00
CA THR A 41 21.14 22.93 11.81
C THR A 41 20.93 21.80 10.84
N ALA A 42 21.91 20.91 10.76
CA ALA A 42 21.71 19.60 10.16
C ALA A 42 20.47 19.01 10.83
N PHE A 43 19.40 18.84 10.06
CA PHE A 43 18.28 18.00 10.48
C PHE A 43 18.89 16.61 10.67
N ALA A 44 19.11 16.24 11.93
CA ALA A 44 19.38 14.87 12.28
C ALA A 44 18.17 14.07 11.74
N GLN A 45 18.43 13.18 10.78
CA GLN A 45 17.49 12.11 10.46
C GLN A 45 16.97 11.56 11.78
N PRO A 46 15.65 11.41 11.97
CA PRO A 46 15.16 10.59 13.07
C PRO A 46 15.82 9.24 12.86
N ALA A 47 16.75 8.89 13.73
CA ALA A 47 17.24 7.52 13.82
C ALA A 47 15.97 6.68 13.93
N ASN A 48 15.70 5.87 12.88
CA ASN A 48 14.80 4.77 13.02
C ASN A 48 15.24 4.08 14.32
N PRO A 49 14.44 4.08 15.40
CA PRO A 49 14.81 3.32 16.55
C PRO A 49 14.84 1.88 16.03
N ALA A 50 16.04 1.38 15.74
CA ALA A 50 16.26 -0.04 15.71
C ALA A 50 15.79 -0.47 17.09
N GLN A 51 14.53 -0.90 17.17
CA GLN A 51 14.03 -1.56 18.35
C GLN A 51 15.01 -2.69 18.55
N ALA A 52 15.83 -2.57 19.60
CA ALA A 52 16.61 -3.67 20.08
C ALA A 52 15.59 -4.67 20.62
N SER A 53 15.01 -5.44 19.68
CA SER A 53 14.16 -6.56 20.01
C SER A 53 15.00 -7.53 20.82
N SER A 54 14.48 -8.02 21.93
CA SER A 54 15.13 -9.15 22.60
C SER A 54 15.28 -10.27 21.57
N ALA A 55 16.37 -11.04 21.59
CA ALA A 55 16.64 -12.09 20.60
C ALA A 55 15.47 -13.09 20.41
N ASP A 56 14.55 -13.12 21.38
CA ASP A 56 13.38 -14.00 21.42
C ASP A 56 12.07 -13.30 21.01
N GLU A 57 12.10 -12.01 20.65
CA GLU A 57 10.90 -11.28 20.22
C GLU A 57 10.37 -11.84 18.92
N GLN A 58 9.06 -12.11 18.90
CA GLN A 58 8.38 -12.61 17.70
C GLN A 58 8.29 -11.49 16.66
N ALA A 59 8.67 -11.81 15.43
CA ALA A 59 8.58 -10.90 14.29
C ALA A 59 7.79 -11.55 13.18
N THR A 60 7.08 -10.74 12.41
CA THR A 60 6.54 -11.15 11.11
C THR A 60 7.68 -11.13 10.10
N ILE A 61 7.96 -12.28 9.50
CA ILE A 61 9.01 -12.45 8.49
C ILE A 61 8.35 -12.81 7.17
N ILE A 62 8.57 -11.98 6.16
CA ILE A 62 8.13 -12.25 4.80
C ILE A 62 9.20 -13.09 4.11
N VAL A 63 8.78 -14.23 3.56
CA VAL A 63 9.64 -15.19 2.88
C VAL A 63 9.20 -15.34 1.43
N GLN A 64 10.07 -15.01 0.49
CA GLN A 64 9.90 -15.31 -0.92
C GLN A 64 10.60 -16.63 -1.25
N LEU A 65 9.90 -17.51 -1.94
CA LEU A 65 10.43 -18.79 -2.40
C LEU A 65 11.08 -18.66 -3.79
N GLN A 66 11.98 -19.58 -4.10
CA GLN A 66 12.53 -19.75 -5.44
C GLN A 66 11.47 -20.40 -6.35
N ASP A 67 11.50 -20.05 -7.62
CA ASP A 67 10.54 -20.58 -8.60
C ASP A 67 10.57 -22.12 -8.64
N GLY A 68 9.38 -22.72 -8.61
CA GLY A 68 9.21 -24.18 -8.63
C GLY A 68 9.49 -24.89 -7.29
N THR A 69 9.70 -24.14 -6.22
CA THR A 69 9.84 -24.72 -4.87
C THR A 69 8.49 -25.24 -4.39
N ASN A 70 8.48 -26.50 -3.88
CA ASN A 70 7.29 -27.01 -3.20
C ASN A 70 7.09 -26.26 -1.88
N ARG A 71 5.93 -25.61 -1.73
CA ARG A 71 5.63 -24.70 -0.63
C ARG A 71 5.59 -25.41 0.72
N ALA A 72 4.94 -26.58 0.79
CA ALA A 72 4.86 -27.35 2.03
C ALA A 72 6.25 -27.84 2.49
N GLU A 73 7.06 -28.36 1.57
CA GLU A 73 8.43 -28.78 1.89
C GLU A 73 9.32 -27.61 2.29
N ALA A 74 9.13 -26.43 1.67
CA ALA A 74 9.86 -25.21 2.05
C ALA A 74 9.51 -24.79 3.47
N HIS A 75 8.22 -24.79 3.81
CA HIS A 75 7.77 -24.49 5.16
C HIS A 75 8.40 -25.43 6.19
N ASP A 76 8.40 -26.75 5.94
CA ASP A 76 9.00 -27.74 6.83
C ASP A 76 10.52 -27.52 7.00
N ARG A 77 11.23 -27.18 5.91
CA ARG A 77 12.67 -26.86 5.98
C ARG A 77 12.92 -25.58 6.77
N ILE A 78 12.08 -24.55 6.59
CA ILE A 78 12.16 -23.30 7.36
C ILE A 78 11.94 -23.59 8.84
N ALA A 79 10.91 -24.35 9.20
CA ALA A 79 10.63 -24.71 10.58
C ALA A 79 11.78 -25.50 11.22
N ALA A 80 12.39 -26.44 10.48
CA ALA A 80 13.55 -27.17 10.94
C ALA A 80 14.77 -26.26 11.15
N SER A 81 15.03 -25.33 10.22
CA SER A 81 16.14 -24.35 10.31
C SER A 81 15.98 -23.43 11.52
N VAL A 82 14.76 -22.98 11.79
CA VAL A 82 14.43 -22.16 12.96
C VAL A 82 14.65 -22.94 14.25
N ALA A 83 14.13 -24.17 14.34
CA ALA A 83 14.31 -25.01 15.52
C ALA A 83 15.78 -25.40 15.77
N GLN A 84 16.59 -25.51 14.70
CA GLN A 84 18.02 -25.75 14.81
C GLN A 84 18.78 -24.51 15.31
N ALA A 85 18.40 -23.32 14.82
CA ALA A 85 19.02 -22.06 15.20
C ALA A 85 18.64 -21.64 16.63
N LEU A 86 17.42 -21.89 17.03
CA LEU A 86 16.90 -21.57 18.36
C LEU A 86 16.04 -22.74 18.88
N PRO A 87 16.61 -23.64 19.71
CA PRO A 87 15.88 -24.79 20.24
C PRO A 87 14.62 -24.38 21.02
N GLY A 88 13.49 -24.98 20.63
CA GLY A 88 12.18 -24.66 21.21
C GLY A 88 11.41 -23.54 20.47
N ALA A 89 12.03 -22.86 19.51
CA ALA A 89 11.32 -21.89 18.68
C ALA A 89 10.35 -22.59 17.72
N THR A 90 9.25 -21.89 17.44
CA THR A 90 8.22 -22.35 16.51
C THR A 90 8.02 -21.32 15.40
N VAL A 91 7.51 -21.79 14.27
CA VAL A 91 7.11 -20.96 13.14
C VAL A 91 5.61 -21.10 12.96
N THR A 92 4.91 -19.98 12.81
CA THR A 92 3.49 -19.96 12.50
C THR A 92 3.27 -19.22 11.18
N THR A 93 2.56 -19.84 10.23
CA THR A 93 2.16 -19.17 9.00
C THR A 93 1.02 -18.21 9.30
N LEU A 94 1.23 -16.93 8.99
CA LEU A 94 0.21 -15.89 9.10
C LEU A 94 -0.54 -15.76 7.78
N ARG A 95 0.19 -15.78 6.65
CA ARG A 95 -0.36 -15.63 5.29
C ARG A 95 0.44 -16.48 4.30
N GLU A 96 -0.23 -16.88 3.22
CA GLU A 96 0.40 -17.50 2.06
C GLU A 96 0.12 -16.66 0.82
N TYR A 97 1.16 -16.32 0.06
CA TYR A 97 1.06 -15.52 -1.16
C TYR A 97 1.28 -16.41 -2.38
N SER A 98 0.55 -16.15 -3.46
CA SER A 98 0.62 -16.99 -4.65
C SER A 98 0.52 -16.24 -5.98
N HIS A 99 0.14 -14.99 -5.97
CA HIS A 99 -0.06 -14.14 -7.16
C HIS A 99 0.94 -12.99 -7.22
N ALA A 100 1.11 -12.24 -6.14
CA ALA A 100 2.12 -11.17 -6.07
C ALA A 100 3.53 -11.73 -5.94
N MET A 101 3.66 -12.83 -5.19
CA MET A 101 4.89 -13.62 -5.08
C MET A 101 4.55 -15.05 -4.65
N ASP A 102 5.47 -15.98 -4.78
CA ASP A 102 5.37 -17.30 -4.14
C ASP A 102 6.06 -17.26 -2.78
N GLY A 103 5.31 -17.45 -1.68
CA GLY A 103 5.90 -17.37 -0.35
C GLY A 103 4.92 -17.24 0.80
N PHE A 104 5.43 -16.74 1.93
CA PHE A 104 4.74 -16.68 3.22
C PHE A 104 4.97 -15.37 3.95
N ALA A 105 4.03 -14.97 4.81
CA ALA A 105 4.32 -14.22 6.03
C ALA A 105 4.31 -15.21 7.20
N LEU A 106 5.42 -15.28 7.92
CA LEU A 106 5.64 -16.20 9.02
C LEU A 106 5.86 -15.42 10.32
N GLN A 107 5.28 -15.88 11.41
CA GLN A 107 5.66 -15.43 12.73
C GLN A 107 6.76 -16.35 13.27
N ALA A 108 7.91 -15.77 13.59
CA ALA A 108 9.08 -16.48 14.14
C ALA A 108 9.94 -15.54 14.98
N PRO A 109 10.82 -16.03 15.87
CA PRO A 109 11.76 -15.18 16.58
C PRO A 109 12.65 -14.39 15.63
N ALA A 110 12.79 -13.07 15.85
CA ALA A 110 13.55 -12.18 14.99
C ALA A 110 15.00 -12.63 14.77
N SER A 111 15.62 -13.25 15.78
CA SER A 111 16.98 -13.81 15.72
C SER A 111 17.15 -14.93 14.69
N THR A 112 16.06 -15.57 14.27
CA THR A 112 16.08 -16.70 13.32
C THR A 112 16.07 -16.28 11.85
N LEU A 113 15.94 -14.98 11.54
CA LEU A 113 15.90 -14.46 10.17
C LEU A 113 17.06 -14.97 9.30
N GLY A 114 18.28 -14.95 9.83
CA GLY A 114 19.47 -15.45 9.11
C GLY A 114 19.38 -16.95 8.77
N ALA A 115 18.81 -17.75 9.67
CA ALA A 115 18.59 -19.19 9.43
C ALA A 115 17.53 -19.41 8.34
N ILE A 116 16.44 -18.62 8.36
CA ILE A 116 15.41 -18.65 7.32
C ILE A 116 16.01 -18.27 5.96
N GLN A 117 16.80 -17.18 5.90
CA GLN A 117 17.46 -16.75 4.66
C GLN A 117 18.40 -17.80 4.07
N ALA A 118 19.06 -18.58 4.92
CA ALA A 118 19.98 -19.65 4.51
C ALA A 118 19.26 -20.97 4.13
N THR A 119 17.94 -21.05 4.31
CA THR A 119 17.18 -22.28 4.03
C THR A 119 17.05 -22.53 2.53
N SER A 120 17.33 -23.75 2.10
CA SER A 120 17.21 -24.15 0.70
C SER A 120 15.77 -23.97 0.19
N GLY A 121 15.63 -23.32 -0.97
CA GLY A 121 14.35 -22.97 -1.58
C GLY A 121 13.85 -21.58 -1.20
N VAL A 122 14.49 -20.90 -0.24
CA VAL A 122 14.23 -19.48 0.07
C VAL A 122 15.02 -18.62 -0.92
N LYS A 123 14.34 -17.69 -1.59
CA LYS A 123 14.94 -16.69 -2.47
C LYS A 123 15.35 -15.44 -1.71
N ALA A 124 14.46 -14.99 -0.82
CA ALA A 124 14.67 -13.85 0.06
C ALA A 124 13.82 -14.00 1.32
N ALA A 125 14.30 -13.46 2.44
CA ALA A 125 13.47 -13.28 3.63
C ALA A 125 13.87 -11.98 4.34
N PHE A 126 12.89 -11.26 4.87
CA PHE A 126 13.07 -9.99 5.58
C PHE A 126 11.98 -9.82 6.63
N ALA A 127 12.29 -9.07 7.69
CA ALA A 127 11.28 -8.70 8.67
C ALA A 127 10.26 -7.75 8.03
N SER A 128 8.96 -8.02 8.23
CA SER A 128 7.90 -7.10 7.87
C SER A 128 8.10 -5.79 8.61
N ARG A 129 8.09 -4.69 7.89
CA ARG A 129 8.18 -3.36 8.47
C ARG A 129 6.79 -2.93 8.92
N THR A 130 6.78 -2.17 9.99
CA THR A 130 5.59 -1.46 10.44
C THR A 130 5.84 0.03 10.21
N ILE A 131 5.01 0.65 9.41
CA ILE A 131 5.12 2.06 9.03
C ILE A 131 3.92 2.77 9.65
N ALA A 132 4.18 3.82 10.46
CA ALA A 132 3.08 4.64 10.96
C ALA A 132 2.39 5.31 9.77
N ALA A 133 1.08 5.12 9.64
CA ALA A 133 0.31 5.85 8.65
C ALA A 133 0.48 7.36 8.88
N MET A 134 0.63 8.11 7.80
CA MET A 134 0.75 9.56 7.87
C MET A 134 -0.56 10.12 8.45
N ALA A 135 -0.49 10.68 9.66
CA ALA A 135 -1.57 11.55 10.12
C ALA A 135 -1.62 12.74 9.16
N GLU A 136 -2.80 13.11 8.68
CA GLU A 136 -2.95 14.38 7.98
C GLU A 136 -2.39 15.48 8.88
N GLY A 137 -1.31 16.14 8.41
CA GLY A 137 -0.73 17.26 9.15
C GLY A 137 -1.77 18.36 9.28
N GLU A 138 -1.77 19.08 10.41
CA GLU A 138 -2.54 20.31 10.53
C GLU A 138 -2.20 21.21 9.32
N GLU A 139 -3.20 21.56 8.55
CA GLU A 139 -3.06 22.50 7.44
C GLU A 139 -2.33 23.75 7.95
N PRO A 140 -1.24 24.19 7.31
CA PRO A 140 -0.54 25.41 7.75
C PRO A 140 -1.53 26.58 7.75
N ALA A 141 -1.70 27.22 8.89
CA ALA A 141 -2.62 28.35 9.01
C ALA A 141 -2.29 29.43 7.97
N GLY A 142 -3.25 29.72 7.08
CA GLY A 142 -3.13 30.76 6.06
C GLY A 142 -2.83 30.25 4.64
N VAL A 143 -2.69 28.95 4.41
CA VAL A 143 -2.68 28.40 3.04
C VAL A 143 -4.14 28.29 2.55
N PRO A 144 -4.50 28.87 1.39
CA PRO A 144 -5.85 28.68 0.86
C PRO A 144 -6.07 27.20 0.56
N VAL A 145 -7.03 26.57 1.25
CA VAL A 145 -7.49 25.23 0.89
C VAL A 145 -8.00 25.28 -0.55
N LEU A 146 -7.26 24.69 -1.47
CA LEU A 146 -7.74 24.52 -2.84
C LEU A 146 -8.93 23.58 -2.77
N LYS A 147 -10.14 24.15 -2.90
CA LYS A 147 -11.34 23.34 -3.02
C LYS A 147 -11.14 22.38 -4.19
N ASN A 148 -11.56 21.14 -4.07
CA ASN A 148 -11.42 20.11 -5.10
C ASN A 148 -11.87 20.60 -6.50
N ALA A 149 -12.86 21.47 -6.58
CA ALA A 149 -13.28 22.12 -7.83
C ALA A 149 -12.12 22.88 -8.51
N ALA A 150 -11.30 23.61 -7.76
CA ALA A 150 -10.14 24.32 -8.33
C ALA A 150 -9.08 23.35 -8.83
N ALA A 151 -8.82 22.26 -8.14
CA ALA A 151 -7.88 21.23 -8.59
C ALA A 151 -8.36 20.56 -9.89
N LEU A 152 -9.64 20.27 -10.02
CA LEU A 152 -10.24 19.73 -11.24
C LEU A 152 -10.16 20.70 -12.42
N GLU A 153 -10.26 22.03 -12.18
CA GLU A 153 -10.07 23.05 -13.19
C GLU A 153 -8.61 23.17 -13.62
N MET A 154 -7.68 23.20 -12.67
CA MET A 154 -6.24 23.28 -12.95
C MET A 154 -5.75 22.09 -13.78
N THR A 155 -6.19 20.88 -13.46
CA THR A 155 -5.85 19.66 -14.18
C THR A 155 -6.69 19.47 -15.44
N ARG A 156 -7.73 20.29 -15.65
CA ARG A 156 -8.75 20.13 -16.70
C ARG A 156 -9.52 18.81 -16.63
N ALA A 157 -9.51 18.15 -15.52
CA ALA A 157 -10.23 16.89 -15.33
C ALA A 157 -11.77 17.09 -15.44
N ASN A 158 -12.26 18.29 -15.10
CA ASN A 158 -13.66 18.66 -15.30
C ASN A 158 -14.08 18.80 -16.78
N GLN A 159 -13.11 19.00 -17.70
CA GLN A 159 -13.36 19.19 -19.14
C GLN A 159 -13.33 17.88 -19.94
N THR A 160 -12.82 16.78 -19.36
CA THR A 160 -12.85 15.49 -20.05
C THR A 160 -14.28 14.93 -20.11
N THR A 161 -14.58 14.23 -21.20
CA THR A 161 -15.83 13.46 -21.36
C THR A 161 -15.77 12.09 -20.69
N HIS A 162 -14.55 11.61 -20.38
CA HIS A 162 -14.33 10.36 -19.69
C HIS A 162 -14.39 10.61 -18.18
N LYS A 163 -15.34 9.96 -17.50
CA LYS A 163 -15.59 10.12 -16.06
C LYS A 163 -15.36 8.83 -15.27
N GLY A 164 -14.71 7.85 -15.89
CA GLY A 164 -14.41 6.56 -15.25
C GLY A 164 -15.49 5.51 -15.40
N GLU A 165 -16.40 5.68 -16.39
CA GLU A 165 -17.41 4.68 -16.68
C GLU A 165 -16.78 3.32 -16.95
N HIS A 166 -17.33 2.28 -16.34
CA HIS A 166 -16.87 0.89 -16.48
C HIS A 166 -15.40 0.68 -16.01
N GLN A 167 -14.88 1.57 -15.16
CA GLN A 167 -13.57 1.43 -14.55
C GLN A 167 -13.69 1.13 -13.07
N VAL A 168 -12.73 0.40 -12.54
CA VAL A 168 -12.60 0.07 -11.12
C VAL A 168 -11.28 0.63 -10.61
N ILE A 169 -11.36 1.50 -9.63
CA ILE A 169 -10.19 2.07 -8.94
C ILE A 169 -10.08 1.41 -7.57
N GLU A 170 -8.93 0.85 -7.27
CA GLU A 170 -8.60 0.32 -5.95
C GLU A 170 -7.80 1.34 -5.16
N VAL A 171 -8.20 1.58 -3.91
CA VAL A 171 -7.48 2.40 -2.95
C VAL A 171 -7.01 1.50 -1.81
N ILE A 172 -5.68 1.34 -1.72
CA ILE A 172 -4.99 0.59 -0.66
C ILE A 172 -4.45 1.62 0.33
N ASP A 173 -5.14 1.78 1.46
CA ASP A 173 -4.93 2.91 2.35
C ASP A 173 -5.42 2.62 3.78
N SER A 174 -5.62 3.68 4.57
CA SER A 174 -6.09 3.61 5.96
C SER A 174 -7.55 3.17 6.14
N GLY A 175 -8.26 2.93 5.05
CA GLY A 175 -9.69 2.57 5.05
C GLY A 175 -10.59 3.67 4.50
N LEU A 176 -11.89 3.55 4.72
CA LEU A 176 -12.89 4.43 4.14
C LEU A 176 -14.07 4.63 5.09
N ASP A 177 -14.50 5.87 5.31
CA ASP A 177 -15.86 6.14 5.79
C ASP A 177 -16.86 5.85 4.67
N ILE A 178 -17.39 4.64 4.66
CA ILE A 178 -18.36 4.17 3.65
C ILE A 178 -19.70 4.92 3.69
N THR A 179 -19.94 5.67 4.77
CA THR A 179 -21.16 6.47 4.95
C THR A 179 -21.00 7.92 4.50
N HIS A 180 -19.76 8.31 4.15
CA HIS A 180 -19.47 9.69 3.76
C HIS A 180 -20.27 10.11 2.52
N PRO A 181 -20.90 11.31 2.53
CA PRO A 181 -21.75 11.79 1.43
C PRO A 181 -21.05 11.81 0.06
N ALA A 182 -19.73 11.91 0.02
CA ALA A 182 -18.94 11.87 -1.22
C ALA A 182 -19.17 10.61 -2.07
N PHE A 183 -19.61 9.50 -1.46
CA PHE A 183 -19.82 8.21 -2.13
C PHE A 183 -21.29 7.82 -2.24
N SER A 184 -22.23 8.74 -1.90
CA SER A 184 -23.67 8.47 -1.88
C SER A 184 -24.35 8.56 -3.25
N GLY A 185 -23.65 9.00 -4.29
CA GLY A 185 -24.20 9.12 -5.63
C GLY A 185 -24.44 7.74 -6.28
N THR A 186 -25.46 7.68 -7.13
CA THR A 186 -25.76 6.48 -7.93
C THR A 186 -24.90 6.44 -9.19
N LEU A 187 -24.55 5.26 -9.63
CA LEU A 187 -23.95 5.01 -10.95
C LEU A 187 -25.00 4.59 -11.95
N ASP A 188 -24.87 5.04 -13.20
CA ASP A 188 -25.64 4.47 -14.29
C ASP A 188 -25.26 3.00 -14.49
N ALA A 189 -26.23 2.16 -14.87
CA ALA A 189 -25.98 0.73 -15.07
C ALA A 189 -24.86 0.45 -16.09
N SER A 190 -24.68 1.33 -17.08
CA SER A 190 -23.59 1.24 -18.06
C SER A 190 -22.21 1.57 -17.49
N ALA A 191 -22.14 2.21 -16.34
CA ALA A 191 -20.88 2.52 -15.64
C ALA A 191 -20.43 1.38 -14.72
N ILE A 192 -21.32 0.45 -14.39
CA ILE A 192 -21.03 -0.66 -13.48
C ILE A 192 -20.26 -1.75 -14.23
N ARG A 193 -19.05 -2.06 -13.75
CA ARG A 193 -18.24 -3.19 -14.23
C ARG A 193 -18.41 -4.42 -13.34
N MET A 194 -18.49 -4.25 -12.04
CA MET A 194 -18.64 -5.30 -11.04
C MET A 194 -19.96 -5.12 -10.31
N ASN A 195 -20.91 -6.04 -10.51
CA ASN A 195 -22.15 -6.07 -9.75
C ASN A 195 -22.04 -7.01 -8.53
N GLN A 196 -23.06 -7.04 -7.69
CA GLN A 196 -23.05 -7.84 -6.46
C GLN A 196 -22.85 -9.34 -6.73
N ALA A 197 -23.40 -9.88 -7.83
CA ALA A 197 -23.25 -11.28 -8.17
C ALA A 197 -21.83 -11.62 -8.65
N ASP A 198 -21.18 -10.69 -9.37
CA ASP A 198 -19.79 -10.83 -9.79
C ASP A 198 -18.87 -10.90 -8.55
N VAL A 199 -19.09 -10.02 -7.58
CA VAL A 199 -18.31 -9.98 -6.32
C VAL A 199 -18.55 -11.24 -5.50
N ALA A 200 -19.80 -11.68 -5.35
CA ALA A 200 -20.12 -12.92 -4.64
C ALA A 200 -19.48 -14.17 -5.27
N SER A 201 -19.26 -14.14 -6.59
CA SER A 201 -18.58 -15.22 -7.30
C SER A 201 -17.05 -15.13 -7.18
N LEU A 202 -16.53 -13.93 -7.04
CA LEU A 202 -15.08 -13.63 -6.96
C LEU A 202 -14.50 -13.88 -5.56
N THR A 203 -15.18 -13.40 -4.52
CA THR A 203 -14.69 -13.43 -3.13
C THR A 203 -14.21 -14.79 -2.66
N PRO A 204 -14.88 -15.92 -2.93
CA PRO A 204 -14.38 -17.23 -2.51
C PRO A 204 -13.02 -17.65 -3.11
N SER A 205 -12.59 -16.98 -4.18
CA SER A 205 -11.30 -17.24 -4.84
C SER A 205 -10.16 -16.38 -4.33
N LEU A 206 -10.45 -15.40 -3.47
CA LEU A 206 -9.45 -14.51 -2.91
C LEU A 206 -8.71 -15.21 -1.74
N PRO A 207 -7.38 -15.31 -1.79
CA PRO A 207 -6.60 -15.94 -0.72
C PRO A 207 -6.74 -15.23 0.62
N HIS A 208 -6.90 -13.92 0.62
CA HIS A 208 -6.89 -13.08 1.83
C HIS A 208 -8.26 -12.42 2.09
N GLY A 209 -8.87 -11.84 1.07
CA GLY A 209 -10.11 -11.07 1.17
C GLY A 209 -11.39 -11.88 0.96
N SER A 210 -11.40 -13.18 1.23
CA SER A 210 -12.58 -14.03 1.01
C SER A 210 -13.79 -13.66 1.88
N ALA A 211 -13.59 -12.90 2.97
CA ALA A 211 -14.63 -12.32 3.81
C ALA A 211 -14.98 -10.88 3.43
N GLY A 212 -14.44 -10.36 2.32
CA GLY A 212 -14.72 -9.01 1.85
C GLY A 212 -16.21 -8.79 1.53
N ALA A 213 -16.67 -7.56 1.75
CA ALA A 213 -18.07 -7.21 1.69
C ALA A 213 -18.42 -6.38 0.47
N TRP A 214 -19.58 -6.67 -0.14
CA TRP A 214 -20.30 -5.76 -1.02
C TRP A 214 -20.91 -4.64 -0.19
N VAL A 215 -20.64 -3.38 -0.56
CA VAL A 215 -21.20 -2.20 0.08
C VAL A 215 -22.29 -1.57 -0.80
N SER A 216 -22.00 -1.30 -2.05
CA SER A 216 -22.89 -0.68 -3.04
C SER A 216 -22.36 -0.84 -4.46
N ASP A 217 -23.16 -0.42 -5.45
CA ASP A 217 -22.67 -0.34 -6.84
C ASP A 217 -21.45 0.58 -6.98
N LYS A 218 -21.35 1.61 -6.14
CA LYS A 218 -20.20 2.51 -6.09
C LYS A 218 -18.98 1.87 -5.44
N ILE A 219 -19.19 1.06 -4.41
CA ILE A 219 -18.14 0.37 -3.65
C ILE A 219 -18.45 -1.13 -3.70
N PRO A 220 -18.07 -1.82 -4.80
CA PRO A 220 -18.40 -3.23 -4.98
C PRO A 220 -17.66 -4.16 -4.04
N PHE A 221 -16.47 -3.78 -3.55
CA PHE A 221 -15.69 -4.62 -2.67
C PHE A 221 -14.94 -3.77 -1.64
N ALA A 222 -14.98 -4.22 -0.39
CA ALA A 222 -14.24 -3.62 0.72
C ALA A 222 -13.75 -4.72 1.68
N TYR A 223 -12.49 -4.66 2.08
CA TYR A 223 -11.88 -5.59 3.02
C TYR A 223 -10.73 -4.95 3.80
N ASP A 224 -10.61 -5.32 5.07
CA ASP A 224 -9.52 -4.94 5.95
C ASP A 224 -8.46 -6.06 5.98
N TYR A 225 -7.37 -5.83 5.25
CA TYR A 225 -6.24 -6.75 5.19
C TYR A 225 -5.33 -6.65 6.41
N ALA A 226 -5.39 -5.54 7.16
CA ALA A 226 -4.60 -5.39 8.37
C ALA A 226 -5.18 -6.23 9.51
N ASP A 227 -6.47 -6.08 9.78
CA ASP A 227 -7.13 -6.74 10.91
C ASP A 227 -7.90 -8.01 10.49
N ASN A 228 -7.90 -8.35 9.18
CA ASN A 228 -8.51 -9.54 8.58
C ASN A 228 -10.03 -9.64 8.80
N ASP A 229 -10.74 -8.54 8.56
CA ASP A 229 -12.19 -8.49 8.64
C ASP A 229 -12.82 -7.61 7.55
N ALA A 230 -14.16 -7.43 7.57
CA ALA A 230 -14.88 -6.63 6.59
C ALA A 230 -15.06 -5.15 7.04
N THR A 231 -14.48 -4.74 8.16
CA THR A 231 -14.67 -3.41 8.74
C THR A 231 -13.63 -2.44 8.23
N VAL A 232 -13.92 -1.76 7.13
CA VAL A 232 -12.98 -0.81 6.52
C VAL A 232 -13.09 0.61 7.05
N VAL A 233 -14.05 0.89 7.94
CA VAL A 233 -14.18 2.19 8.60
C VAL A 233 -13.11 2.28 9.67
N PRO A 234 -12.20 3.26 9.59
CA PRO A 234 -11.14 3.41 10.59
C PRO A 234 -11.72 3.65 11.98
N THR A 235 -11.31 2.87 12.97
CA THR A 235 -11.77 2.99 14.36
C THR A 235 -10.71 3.57 15.29
N SER A 236 -9.49 3.76 14.80
CA SER A 236 -8.40 4.36 15.56
C SER A 236 -8.75 5.77 16.02
N THR A 237 -8.29 6.12 17.23
CA THR A 237 -8.36 7.51 17.77
C THR A 237 -7.43 8.48 17.05
N LYS A 238 -6.53 8.00 16.20
CA LYS A 238 -5.72 8.81 15.29
C LYS A 238 -6.59 9.21 14.10
N ASP A 239 -6.33 10.39 13.55
CA ASP A 239 -7.01 10.83 12.34
C ASP A 239 -6.63 9.91 11.18
N MET A 240 -7.53 9.01 10.83
CA MET A 240 -7.38 8.00 9.79
C MET A 240 -8.24 8.34 8.56
N SER A 241 -8.48 9.63 8.32
CA SER A 241 -9.30 10.11 7.20
C SER A 241 -8.60 10.04 5.84
N HIS A 242 -7.29 9.73 5.81
CA HIS A 242 -6.46 9.79 4.60
C HIS A 242 -7.06 8.95 3.46
N GLY A 243 -7.36 7.67 3.68
CA GLY A 243 -7.97 6.81 2.64
C GLY A 243 -9.32 7.33 2.14
N THR A 244 -10.16 7.90 3.04
CA THR A 244 -11.42 8.56 2.64
C THR A 244 -11.16 9.76 1.75
N HIS A 245 -10.13 10.56 2.08
CA HIS A 245 -9.75 11.74 1.30
C HIS A 245 -9.22 11.34 -0.09
N VAL A 246 -8.27 10.40 -0.15
CA VAL A 246 -7.72 9.87 -1.41
C VAL A 246 -8.82 9.30 -2.29
N ALA A 247 -9.69 8.45 -1.73
CA ALA A 247 -10.82 7.88 -2.45
C ALA A 247 -11.78 8.95 -2.98
N ALA A 248 -12.03 10.01 -2.22
CA ALA A 248 -12.89 11.11 -2.63
C ALA A 248 -12.27 11.92 -3.79
N ILE A 249 -10.98 12.23 -3.74
CA ILE A 249 -10.26 12.90 -4.85
C ILE A 249 -10.37 12.06 -6.13
N ALA A 250 -10.25 10.75 -6.02
CA ALA A 250 -10.32 9.86 -7.17
C ALA A 250 -11.76 9.70 -7.69
N THR A 251 -12.73 9.37 -6.83
CA THR A 251 -13.99 8.77 -7.27
C THR A 251 -15.26 9.41 -6.71
N ALA A 252 -15.21 10.47 -5.89
CA ALA A 252 -16.43 11.07 -5.31
C ALA A 252 -17.48 11.39 -6.37
N ASN A 253 -18.73 10.98 -6.10
CA ASN A 253 -19.88 11.21 -7.01
C ASN A 253 -21.12 11.74 -6.29
N GLY A 254 -21.04 11.99 -4.99
CA GLY A 254 -22.13 12.50 -4.13
C GLY A 254 -21.73 13.71 -3.31
N GLY A 255 -22.71 14.30 -2.61
CA GLY A 255 -22.49 15.51 -1.82
C GLY A 255 -21.99 16.70 -2.64
N GLU A 256 -21.11 17.50 -2.04
CA GLU A 256 -20.52 18.70 -2.67
C GLU A 256 -19.18 18.41 -3.38
N VAL A 257 -18.63 17.20 -3.21
CA VAL A 257 -17.32 16.81 -3.74
C VAL A 257 -17.49 16.03 -5.02
N ARG A 258 -16.63 16.30 -6.00
CA ARG A 258 -16.51 15.50 -7.25
C ARG A 258 -15.11 15.02 -7.41
N GLY A 259 -14.94 13.71 -7.59
CA GLY A 259 -13.67 13.09 -7.92
C GLY A 259 -13.28 13.31 -9.38
N THR A 260 -12.07 12.93 -9.70
CA THR A 260 -11.54 12.97 -11.07
C THR A 260 -12.29 11.97 -11.98
N ALA A 261 -12.65 10.81 -11.45
CA ALA A 261 -13.39 9.74 -12.11
C ALA A 261 -14.69 9.40 -11.34
N PRO A 262 -15.69 10.29 -11.30
CA PRO A 262 -16.87 10.13 -10.45
C PRO A 262 -17.76 8.94 -10.81
N ASN A 263 -17.66 8.42 -12.05
CA ASN A 263 -18.41 7.26 -12.52
C ASN A 263 -17.64 5.95 -12.41
N ALA A 264 -16.40 5.96 -11.91
CA ALA A 264 -15.68 4.74 -11.58
C ALA A 264 -16.22 4.09 -10.30
N GLN A 265 -16.13 2.77 -10.23
CA GLN A 265 -16.33 2.01 -9.01
C GLN A 265 -15.07 2.07 -8.13
N LEU A 266 -15.22 1.92 -6.83
CA LEU A 266 -14.16 2.00 -5.84
C LEU A 266 -14.00 0.68 -5.09
N ILE A 267 -12.83 0.07 -5.13
CA ILE A 267 -12.43 -1.01 -4.23
C ILE A 267 -11.66 -0.41 -3.07
N VAL A 268 -11.98 -0.86 -1.86
CA VAL A 268 -11.35 -0.42 -0.63
C VAL A 268 -10.56 -1.58 -0.03
N ALA A 269 -9.25 -1.43 0.00
CA ALA A 269 -8.31 -2.33 0.67
C ALA A 269 -7.68 -1.60 1.85
N LYS A 270 -8.20 -1.82 3.07
CA LYS A 270 -7.62 -1.24 4.27
C LYS A 270 -6.40 -2.06 4.69
N VAL A 271 -5.25 -1.39 4.88
CA VAL A 271 -3.96 -2.01 5.24
C VAL A 271 -3.35 -1.40 6.50
N VAL A 272 -4.11 -0.60 7.20
CA VAL A 272 -3.69 0.09 8.43
C VAL A 272 -4.47 -0.48 9.61
N HIS A 273 -3.73 -0.94 10.64
CA HIS A 273 -4.30 -1.53 11.84
C HIS A 273 -5.10 -0.52 12.67
N ASP A 274 -6.25 -0.94 13.15
CA ASP A 274 -7.10 -0.14 14.04
C ASP A 274 -6.45 0.12 15.40
N ALA A 275 -5.62 -0.83 15.87
CA ALA A 275 -5.04 -0.77 17.19
C ALA A 275 -4.00 0.36 17.36
N ASP A 276 -3.17 0.60 16.36
CA ASP A 276 -2.03 1.52 16.47
C ASP A 276 -1.92 2.53 15.31
N GLY A 277 -2.74 2.37 14.27
CA GLY A 277 -2.71 3.22 13.09
C GLY A 277 -1.45 2.99 12.25
N ALA A 278 -0.91 1.80 12.25
CA ALA A 278 0.26 1.45 11.49
C ALA A 278 -0.08 0.49 10.34
N MET A 279 0.64 0.63 9.23
CA MET A 279 0.59 -0.28 8.10
C MET A 279 1.72 -1.30 8.21
N SER A 280 1.47 -2.55 7.83
CA SER A 280 2.49 -3.58 7.75
C SER A 280 2.71 -4.06 6.31
N ASP A 281 3.96 -4.43 5.99
CA ASP A 281 4.30 -4.93 4.65
C ASP A 281 3.50 -6.19 4.28
N ASP A 282 3.17 -7.04 5.25
CA ASP A 282 2.40 -8.27 5.00
C ASP A 282 0.93 -8.01 4.69
N ALA A 283 0.30 -7.00 5.30
CA ALA A 283 -1.06 -6.58 4.96
C ALA A 283 -1.11 -5.95 3.57
N LEU A 284 -0.15 -5.08 3.25
CA LEU A 284 -0.02 -4.48 1.91
C LEU A 284 0.16 -5.58 0.85
N LEU A 285 1.04 -6.54 1.11
CA LEU A 285 1.31 -7.63 0.17
C LEU A 285 0.07 -8.52 -0.04
N ALA A 286 -0.75 -8.74 1.01
CA ALA A 286 -2.00 -9.49 0.90
C ALA A 286 -3.03 -8.76 0.02
N ALA A 287 -3.16 -7.44 0.16
CA ALA A 287 -4.01 -6.63 -0.71
C ALA A 287 -3.53 -6.70 -2.17
N LEU A 288 -2.22 -6.62 -2.40
CA LEU A 288 -1.63 -6.73 -3.74
C LEU A 288 -1.81 -8.14 -4.35
N ASP A 289 -1.76 -9.20 -3.54
CA ASP A 289 -1.96 -10.58 -4.00
C ASP A 289 -3.39 -10.78 -4.51
N ASP A 290 -4.39 -10.31 -3.76
CA ASP A 290 -5.79 -10.35 -4.16
C ASP A 290 -6.10 -9.42 -5.35
N ALA A 291 -5.46 -8.25 -5.42
CA ALA A 291 -5.63 -7.30 -6.51
C ALA A 291 -5.29 -7.90 -7.89
N LEU A 292 -4.35 -8.86 -7.94
CA LEU A 292 -4.01 -9.58 -9.18
C LEU A 292 -5.13 -10.52 -9.65
N ILE A 293 -6.02 -10.93 -8.75
CA ILE A 293 -7.22 -11.71 -9.05
C ILE A 293 -8.39 -10.78 -9.38
N ILE A 294 -8.61 -9.74 -8.58
CA ILE A 294 -9.68 -8.75 -8.73
C ILE A 294 -9.51 -7.94 -10.01
N LYS A 295 -8.26 -7.57 -10.35
CA LYS A 295 -7.86 -6.83 -11.55
C LYS A 295 -8.53 -5.45 -11.63
N PRO A 296 -8.31 -4.56 -10.66
CA PRO A 296 -8.71 -3.17 -10.81
C PRO A 296 -7.99 -2.54 -12.02
N ASP A 297 -8.61 -1.52 -12.64
CA ASP A 297 -8.01 -0.82 -13.77
C ASP A 297 -6.93 0.17 -13.34
N VAL A 298 -7.11 0.76 -12.17
CA VAL A 298 -6.19 1.71 -11.55
C VAL A 298 -6.04 1.35 -10.07
N ARG A 299 -4.85 1.53 -9.54
CA ARG A 299 -4.56 1.37 -8.11
C ARG A 299 -3.88 2.62 -7.59
N SER A 300 -4.33 3.07 -6.43
CA SER A 300 -3.65 4.05 -5.58
C SER A 300 -3.17 3.35 -4.33
N GLU A 301 -1.92 3.59 -3.95
CA GLU A 301 -1.36 3.05 -2.71
C GLU A 301 -0.44 4.07 -2.05
N GLU A 302 -0.40 4.07 -0.72
CA GLU A 302 0.28 5.10 0.07
C GLU A 302 1.79 4.88 0.21
N HIS A 303 2.29 3.70 -0.10
CA HIS A 303 3.66 3.27 0.23
C HIS A 303 4.77 4.02 -0.54
N THR A 304 4.46 4.74 -1.61
CA THR A 304 5.47 5.34 -2.51
C THR A 304 6.00 6.70 -2.06
N SER A 305 5.44 7.32 -1.04
CA SER A 305 5.84 8.68 -0.60
C SER A 305 7.25 8.76 -0.03
N GLU A 306 7.80 7.69 0.52
CA GLU A 306 9.18 7.68 1.05
C GLU A 306 10.27 7.53 -0.02
N LEU A 307 9.96 6.97 -1.19
CA LEU A 307 10.94 6.82 -2.27
C LEU A 307 11.21 8.14 -3.02
N GLN A 308 10.31 9.11 -2.94
CA GLN A 308 10.46 10.41 -3.60
C GLN A 308 11.29 11.41 -2.78
N SER A 309 11.42 11.23 -1.47
CA SER A 309 12.17 12.15 -0.60
C SER A 309 13.69 11.95 -0.63
N HIS A 310 14.20 10.90 -1.28
CA HIS A 310 15.64 10.60 -1.36
C HIS A 310 16.30 10.95 -2.70
N SER A 311 15.59 11.64 -3.60
CA SER A 311 16.11 12.01 -4.95
C SER A 311 16.39 13.50 -5.15
N GLU A 312 16.44 14.32 -4.08
CA GLU A 312 16.89 15.72 -4.14
C GLU A 312 18.22 15.95 -3.44
#